data_913fdbc4f70380ba008bdef142c09df5
#
_entry.id   913fdbc4f70380ba008bdef142c09df5
#
_cell.length_a   1.000
_cell.length_b   1.000
_cell.length_c   1.000
_cell.angle_alpha   90.00
_cell.angle_beta   90.00
_cell.angle_gamma   90.00
#
_symmetry.space_group_name_H-M   'P 1'
#
loop_
_entity.id
_entity.type
_entity.pdbx_description
1 polymer ?
#
loop_
_entity_poly.entity_id
_entity_poly.type
_entity_poly.pdbx_seq_one_letter_code
_entity_poly.pdbx_strand_id
1 'polypeptide(L)'
;MSFKILYVTATREEGKTLNKTGGRLTIPERFSKLDISLLVTGVGSIATAWALKQWITLNGKPDLAINGGIAGSYKDEFIPGDVVMPVSDCFADAGIEDGNNFFTLSESGLLRADEFPYKDGLLYSDTKYSEKMKSILKPVKAITVNTATGSETTMVKLLKKFNPDIETMEGATFFYICSREQIPFLALRAVSNKVEPRNKKNWNIALALTNLSEKLIEVLLTLQ
;
A
#
# COMPACT_ATOMS: atom_id res chain seq x y z
N MET A 1 -7.20 -21.26 17.98
CA MET A 1 -6.08 -20.33 17.71
C MET A 1 -6.68 -19.00 17.27
N SER A 2 -6.16 -17.88 17.73
CA SER A 2 -6.59 -16.54 17.28
C SER A 2 -6.06 -16.29 15.85
N PHE A 3 -6.84 -15.58 15.03
CA PHE A 3 -6.45 -15.20 13.68
C PHE A 3 -5.45 -14.03 13.75
N LYS A 4 -4.23 -14.27 13.28
CA LYS A 4 -3.11 -13.32 13.38
C LYS A 4 -3.11 -12.32 12.22
N ILE A 5 -3.24 -11.03 12.53
CA ILE A 5 -3.18 -9.94 11.56
C ILE A 5 -1.94 -9.09 11.82
N LEU A 6 -1.16 -8.83 10.78
CA LEU A 6 -0.10 -7.83 10.80
C LEU A 6 -0.59 -6.56 10.08
N TYR A 7 -0.81 -5.48 10.83
CA TYR A 7 -1.07 -4.17 10.25
C TYR A 7 0.26 -3.43 10.04
N VAL A 8 0.53 -3.05 8.79
CA VAL A 8 1.80 -2.46 8.35
C VAL A 8 1.55 -1.03 7.88
N THR A 9 2.31 -0.08 8.41
CA THR A 9 2.23 1.34 8.03
C THR A 9 3.62 1.93 7.88
N ALA A 10 3.78 2.96 7.07
CA ALA A 10 5.06 3.66 6.93
C ALA A 10 5.33 4.56 8.15
N THR A 11 4.31 5.16 8.72
CA THR A 11 4.41 6.14 9.80
C THR A 11 3.56 5.75 11.01
N ARG A 12 3.87 6.36 12.16
CA ARG A 12 3.08 6.17 13.39
C ARG A 12 1.70 6.80 13.27
N GLU A 13 1.58 7.88 12.50
CA GLU A 13 0.33 8.59 12.25
C GLU A 13 -0.68 7.69 11.54
N GLU A 14 -0.25 6.92 10.55
CA GLU A 14 -1.08 5.94 9.84
C GLU A 14 -1.48 4.74 10.72
N GLY A 15 -0.66 4.45 11.73
CA GLY A 15 -0.92 3.37 12.70
C GLY A 15 -1.77 3.78 13.91
N LYS A 16 -2.20 5.03 14.03
CA LYS A 16 -2.90 5.55 15.24
C LYS A 16 -4.19 4.82 15.60
N THR A 17 -4.88 4.23 14.64
CA THR A 17 -6.11 3.44 14.86
C THR A 17 -5.88 2.29 15.84
N LEU A 18 -4.66 1.74 15.86
CA LEU A 18 -4.23 0.67 16.74
C LEU A 18 -3.30 1.25 17.80
N ASN A 19 -3.80 2.18 18.61
CA ASN A 19 -3.01 2.89 19.61
C ASN A 19 -2.37 1.95 20.63
N LYS A 20 -1.08 2.20 20.92
CA LYS A 20 -0.38 1.62 22.07
C LYS A 20 -0.61 2.47 23.31
N THR A 21 -1.45 2.01 24.21
CA THR A 21 -1.48 2.54 25.59
C THR A 21 -0.59 1.64 26.44
N GLY A 22 0.47 2.20 27.04
CA GLY A 22 1.38 1.42 27.90
C GLY A 22 2.16 0.30 27.21
N GLY A 23 2.46 0.43 25.90
CA GLY A 23 3.24 -0.56 25.14
C GLY A 23 2.45 -1.74 24.56
N ARG A 24 1.16 -1.88 24.89
CA ARG A 24 0.25 -2.85 24.27
C ARG A 24 -0.71 -2.15 23.31
N LEU A 25 -1.06 -2.83 22.21
CA LEU A 25 -2.16 -2.40 21.34
C LEU A 25 -3.45 -2.47 22.13
N THR A 26 -4.14 -1.34 22.30
CA THR A 26 -5.51 -1.32 22.82
C THR A 26 -6.42 -1.68 21.66
N ILE A 27 -6.63 -2.98 21.47
CA ILE A 27 -7.62 -3.49 20.54
C ILE A 27 -8.97 -3.39 21.25
N PRO A 28 -9.98 -2.69 20.67
CA PRO A 28 -11.31 -2.69 21.25
C PRO A 28 -11.80 -4.14 21.49
N GLU A 29 -12.50 -4.38 22.61
CA GLU A 29 -13.01 -5.72 22.99
C GLU A 29 -13.76 -6.43 21.85
N ARG A 30 -14.40 -5.65 20.98
CA ARG A 30 -15.09 -6.17 19.78
C ARG A 30 -14.18 -6.93 18.80
N PHE A 31 -12.86 -6.82 18.92
CA PHE A 31 -11.89 -7.55 18.10
C PHE A 31 -11.15 -8.65 18.88
N SER A 32 -11.69 -9.10 20.01
CA SER A 32 -11.05 -10.08 20.91
C SER A 32 -10.69 -11.42 20.24
N LYS A 33 -11.27 -11.74 19.08
CA LYS A 33 -10.95 -12.93 18.28
C LYS A 33 -9.74 -12.76 17.36
N LEU A 34 -9.28 -11.52 17.17
CA LEU A 34 -8.15 -11.18 16.30
C LEU A 34 -6.91 -10.91 17.17
N ASP A 35 -5.78 -11.46 16.72
CA ASP A 35 -4.45 -11.15 17.27
C ASP A 35 -3.77 -10.15 16.31
N ILE A 36 -3.83 -8.86 16.64
CA ILE A 36 -3.38 -7.79 15.74
C ILE A 36 -2.06 -7.22 16.24
N SER A 37 -1.06 -7.26 15.38
CA SER A 37 0.24 -6.60 15.58
C SER A 37 0.38 -5.39 14.66
N LEU A 38 0.99 -4.31 15.14
CA LEU A 38 1.34 -3.12 14.35
C LEU A 38 2.84 -3.11 14.05
N LEU A 39 3.18 -2.98 12.77
CA LEU A 39 4.53 -2.72 12.29
C LEU A 39 4.61 -1.34 11.62
N VAL A 40 5.42 -0.46 12.18
CA VAL A 40 5.79 0.82 11.55
C VAL A 40 7.13 0.63 10.85
N THR A 41 7.14 0.68 9.52
CA THR A 41 8.33 0.32 8.72
C THR A 41 9.32 1.47 8.53
N GLY A 42 8.84 2.71 8.55
CA GLY A 42 9.51 3.85 7.93
C GLY A 42 9.03 4.04 6.49
N VAL A 43 9.35 5.20 5.91
CA VAL A 43 8.90 5.60 4.58
C VAL A 43 9.80 5.00 3.50
N GLY A 44 9.16 4.52 2.42
CA GLY A 44 9.81 4.07 1.19
C GLY A 44 10.13 2.59 1.14
N SER A 45 10.49 2.14 -0.05
CA SER A 45 10.66 0.72 -0.41
C SER A 45 11.70 0.00 0.45
N ILE A 46 12.86 0.61 0.68
CA ILE A 46 13.97 -0.03 1.42
C ILE A 46 13.58 -0.26 2.88
N ALA A 47 13.01 0.77 3.53
CA ALA A 47 12.59 0.68 4.92
C ALA A 47 11.49 -0.38 5.10
N THR A 48 10.52 -0.40 4.20
CA THR A 48 9.42 -1.38 4.19
C THR A 48 9.95 -2.79 3.99
N ALA A 49 10.85 -3.02 3.01
CA ALA A 49 11.41 -4.34 2.75
C ALA A 49 12.15 -4.90 3.98
N TRP A 50 13.03 -4.08 4.57
CA TRP A 50 13.81 -4.48 5.72
C TRP A 50 12.94 -4.79 6.94
N ALA A 51 12.08 -3.84 7.32
CA ALA A 51 11.27 -3.97 8.53
C ALA A 51 10.28 -5.14 8.43
N LEU A 52 9.62 -5.32 7.28
CA LEU A 52 8.66 -6.39 7.06
C LEU A 52 9.34 -7.76 7.08
N LYS A 53 10.48 -7.91 6.38
CA LYS A 53 11.22 -9.17 6.36
C LYS A 53 11.77 -9.52 7.74
N GLN A 54 12.33 -8.55 8.47
CA GLN A 54 12.80 -8.74 9.84
C GLN A 54 11.66 -9.17 10.76
N TRP A 55 10.50 -8.50 10.68
CA TRP A 55 9.35 -8.85 11.51
C TRP A 55 8.89 -10.31 11.26
N ILE A 56 8.76 -10.71 9.99
CA ILE A 56 8.36 -12.08 9.62
C ILE A 56 9.38 -13.11 10.15
N THR A 57 10.66 -12.80 10.05
CA THR A 57 11.73 -13.70 10.54
C THR A 57 11.67 -13.92 12.05
N LEU A 58 11.36 -12.87 12.82
CA LEU A 58 11.32 -12.94 14.28
C LEU A 58 10.01 -13.46 14.86
N ASN A 59 8.87 -13.23 14.18
CA ASN A 59 7.54 -13.51 14.72
C ASN A 59 6.78 -14.62 13.97
N GLY A 60 7.33 -15.08 12.84
CA GLY A 60 6.63 -15.99 11.93
C GLY A 60 5.64 -15.26 11.02
N LYS A 61 4.98 -16.02 10.16
CA LYS A 61 4.01 -15.49 9.18
C LYS A 61 2.67 -15.19 9.86
N PRO A 62 2.05 -14.01 9.61
CA PRO A 62 0.66 -13.76 10.00
C PRO A 62 -0.29 -14.53 9.07
N ASP A 63 -1.54 -14.71 9.50
CA ASP A 63 -2.61 -15.27 8.66
C ASP A 63 -3.08 -14.26 7.60
N LEU A 64 -2.90 -12.95 7.88
CA LEU A 64 -3.19 -11.84 6.96
C LEU A 64 -2.28 -10.65 7.27
N ALA A 65 -1.68 -10.05 6.26
CA ALA A 65 -1.03 -8.74 6.36
C ALA A 65 -1.92 -7.66 5.74
N ILE A 66 -2.05 -6.51 6.42
CA ILE A 66 -2.80 -5.36 5.92
C ILE A 66 -1.87 -4.16 5.88
N ASN A 67 -1.66 -3.58 4.71
CA ASN A 67 -0.87 -2.36 4.57
C ASN A 67 -1.77 -1.14 4.47
N GLY A 68 -1.76 -0.29 5.49
CA GLY A 68 -2.49 0.96 5.52
C GLY A 68 -1.57 2.16 5.33
N GLY A 69 -2.02 3.16 4.58
CA GLY A 69 -1.28 4.40 4.37
C GLY A 69 -2.04 5.42 3.55
N ILE A 70 -1.41 6.58 3.32
CA ILE A 70 -1.94 7.61 2.44
C ILE A 70 -1.42 7.44 1.01
N ALA A 71 -2.08 8.09 0.05
CA ALA A 71 -1.70 8.08 -1.37
C ALA A 71 -2.01 9.41 -2.06
N GLY A 72 -1.29 9.70 -3.15
CA GLY A 72 -1.66 10.72 -4.13
C GLY A 72 -2.53 10.12 -5.23
N SER A 73 -3.56 10.84 -5.69
CA SER A 73 -4.45 10.40 -6.77
C SER A 73 -4.09 11.04 -8.11
N TYR A 74 -4.08 10.24 -9.17
CA TYR A 74 -3.98 10.70 -10.56
C TYR A 74 -5.34 10.96 -11.22
N LYS A 75 -6.43 10.48 -10.60
CA LYS A 75 -7.78 10.53 -11.16
C LYS A 75 -8.68 11.49 -10.38
N ASP A 76 -9.48 12.27 -11.10
CA ASP A 76 -10.42 13.22 -10.50
C ASP A 76 -11.55 12.54 -9.71
N GLU A 77 -11.83 11.28 -10.02
CA GLU A 77 -12.85 10.49 -9.32
C GLU A 77 -12.43 10.03 -7.91
N PHE A 78 -11.15 10.16 -7.54
CA PHE A 78 -10.63 9.86 -6.21
C PHE A 78 -10.17 11.15 -5.54
N ILE A 79 -10.97 11.64 -4.62
CA ILE A 79 -10.73 12.92 -3.92
C ILE A 79 -10.10 12.70 -2.54
N PRO A 80 -9.45 13.72 -1.94
CA PRO A 80 -8.94 13.62 -0.58
C PRO A 80 -9.98 13.15 0.42
N GLY A 81 -9.65 12.10 1.17
CA GLY A 81 -10.53 11.41 2.11
C GLY A 81 -11.08 10.08 1.59
N ASP A 82 -11.09 9.81 0.29
CA ASP A 82 -11.49 8.50 -0.23
C ASP A 82 -10.52 7.42 0.22
N VAL A 83 -11.05 6.26 0.62
CA VAL A 83 -10.23 5.09 0.96
C VAL A 83 -10.46 4.00 -0.08
N VAL A 84 -9.38 3.59 -0.72
CA VAL A 84 -9.38 2.65 -1.85
C VAL A 84 -8.50 1.44 -1.57
N MET A 85 -8.67 0.38 -2.36
CA MET A 85 -7.93 -0.87 -2.25
C MET A 85 -7.07 -1.08 -3.50
N PRO A 86 -5.75 -0.88 -3.43
CA PRO A 86 -4.84 -1.32 -4.47
C PRO A 86 -4.97 -2.82 -4.75
N VAL A 87 -5.30 -3.18 -5.98
CA VAL A 87 -5.36 -4.57 -6.45
C VAL A 87 -4.21 -4.94 -7.37
N SER A 88 -3.50 -3.94 -7.90
CA SER A 88 -2.23 -4.10 -8.60
C SER A 88 -1.29 -2.96 -8.25
N ASP A 89 0.00 -3.24 -8.28
CA ASP A 89 1.07 -2.26 -8.04
C ASP A 89 2.32 -2.61 -8.84
N CYS A 90 3.20 -1.63 -9.10
CA CYS A 90 4.51 -1.86 -9.69
C CYS A 90 5.51 -0.78 -9.24
N PHE A 91 6.80 -1.07 -9.36
CA PHE A 91 7.86 -0.09 -9.15
C PHE A 91 7.96 0.80 -10.39
N ALA A 92 7.39 2.00 -10.34
CA ALA A 92 7.24 2.87 -11.51
C ALA A 92 8.52 3.64 -11.88
N ASP A 93 9.51 3.65 -11.01
CA ASP A 93 10.81 4.29 -11.20
C ASP A 93 11.99 3.30 -11.22
N ALA A 94 11.69 1.99 -11.29
CA ALA A 94 12.71 0.96 -11.44
C ALA A 94 12.80 0.52 -12.90
N GLY A 95 13.90 0.87 -13.57
CA GLY A 95 14.09 0.57 -14.99
C GLY A 95 15.32 1.25 -15.59
N ILE A 96 15.27 1.48 -16.89
CA ILE A 96 16.34 2.10 -17.65
C ILE A 96 15.80 3.36 -18.34
N GLU A 97 16.51 4.47 -18.23
CA GLU A 97 16.31 5.65 -19.09
C GLU A 97 17.20 5.54 -20.32
N ASP A 98 16.61 5.73 -21.51
CA ASP A 98 17.32 5.86 -22.78
C ASP A 98 16.78 7.11 -23.50
N GLY A 99 17.51 8.19 -23.38
CA GLY A 99 17.09 9.51 -23.84
C GLY A 99 15.80 9.97 -23.16
N ASN A 100 14.72 10.09 -23.94
CA ASN A 100 13.41 10.46 -23.44
C ASN A 100 12.50 9.26 -23.09
N ASN A 101 12.98 8.04 -23.31
CA ASN A 101 12.23 6.83 -23.07
C ASN A 101 12.58 6.25 -21.69
N PHE A 102 11.58 5.67 -21.05
CA PHE A 102 11.74 4.87 -19.85
C PHE A 102 11.25 3.45 -20.12
N PHE A 103 12.11 2.48 -19.87
CA PHE A 103 11.82 1.06 -19.98
C PHE A 103 11.78 0.46 -18.57
N THR A 104 10.68 -0.20 -18.21
CA THR A 104 10.59 -0.96 -16.97
C THR A 104 11.60 -2.11 -16.97
N LEU A 105 11.84 -2.72 -15.80
CA LEU A 105 12.74 -3.89 -15.72
C LEU A 105 12.30 -5.03 -16.64
N SER A 106 10.99 -5.21 -16.84
CA SER A 106 10.49 -6.24 -17.76
C SER A 106 10.63 -5.86 -19.22
N GLU A 107 10.36 -4.62 -19.60
CA GLU A 107 10.54 -4.15 -20.99
C GLU A 107 12.01 -4.10 -21.40
N SER A 108 12.92 -3.84 -20.48
CA SER A 108 14.36 -3.83 -20.71
C SER A 108 14.98 -5.24 -20.75
N GLY A 109 14.22 -6.27 -20.40
CA GLY A 109 14.72 -7.65 -20.33
C GLY A 109 15.54 -7.98 -19.08
N LEU A 110 15.68 -7.04 -18.12
CA LEU A 110 16.36 -7.27 -16.85
C LEU A 110 15.55 -8.13 -15.88
N LEU A 111 14.24 -8.20 -16.11
CA LEU A 111 13.30 -9.03 -15.36
C LEU A 111 12.37 -9.72 -16.36
N ARG A 112 12.06 -11.00 -16.15
CA ARG A 112 11.01 -11.66 -16.93
C ARG A 112 9.65 -11.17 -16.44
N ALA A 113 8.77 -10.75 -17.36
CA ALA A 113 7.46 -10.17 -17.02
C ALA A 113 6.60 -11.08 -16.11
N ASP A 114 6.73 -12.41 -16.30
CA ASP A 114 6.01 -13.43 -15.52
C ASP A 114 6.91 -14.18 -14.53
N GLU A 115 8.04 -13.59 -14.15
CA GLU A 115 8.86 -14.15 -13.07
C GLU A 115 8.19 -13.92 -11.72
N PHE A 116 7.86 -15.00 -11.02
CA PHE A 116 7.20 -14.91 -9.71
C PHE A 116 7.92 -13.94 -8.76
N PRO A 117 7.22 -12.99 -8.14
CA PRO A 117 5.76 -12.88 -8.00
C PRO A 117 5.06 -11.98 -9.04
N TYR A 118 5.73 -11.61 -10.12
CA TYR A 118 5.15 -10.75 -11.16
C TYR A 118 4.24 -11.54 -12.12
N LYS A 119 3.27 -10.82 -12.66
CA LYS A 119 2.46 -11.23 -13.81
C LYS A 119 2.32 -10.01 -14.73
N ASP A 120 2.73 -10.13 -15.99
CA ASP A 120 2.79 -9.02 -16.95
C ASP A 120 3.60 -7.81 -16.41
N GLY A 121 4.65 -8.05 -15.61
CA GLY A 121 5.47 -7.01 -14.97
C GLY A 121 4.82 -6.31 -13.78
N LEU A 122 3.63 -6.71 -13.36
CA LEU A 122 2.87 -6.15 -12.24
C LEU A 122 2.81 -7.13 -11.07
N LEU A 123 2.57 -6.58 -9.89
CA LEU A 123 2.25 -7.31 -8.67
C LEU A 123 0.75 -7.22 -8.41
N TYR A 124 0.11 -8.31 -8.02
CA TYR A 124 -1.33 -8.35 -7.80
C TYR A 124 -1.70 -8.78 -6.39
N SER A 125 -2.71 -8.13 -5.84
CA SER A 125 -3.40 -8.55 -4.63
C SER A 125 -4.50 -9.55 -5.01
N ASP A 126 -4.09 -10.79 -5.28
CA ASP A 126 -5.02 -11.85 -5.67
C ASP A 126 -5.28 -12.77 -4.48
N THR A 127 -6.15 -12.34 -3.59
CA THR A 127 -6.54 -13.14 -2.43
C THR A 127 -8.05 -13.13 -2.24
N LYS A 128 -8.57 -14.19 -1.61
CA LYS A 128 -9.98 -14.26 -1.19
C LYS A 128 -10.40 -13.06 -0.33
N TYR A 129 -9.45 -12.40 0.34
CA TYR A 129 -9.72 -11.23 1.18
C TYR A 129 -9.95 -9.99 0.35
N SER A 130 -9.20 -9.77 -0.74
CA SER A 130 -9.44 -8.67 -1.68
C SER A 130 -10.84 -8.77 -2.28
N GLU A 131 -11.25 -9.95 -2.72
CA GLU A 131 -12.61 -10.16 -3.25
C GLU A 131 -13.69 -9.84 -2.21
N LYS A 132 -13.50 -10.30 -0.96
CA LYS A 132 -14.43 -10.02 0.14
C LYS A 132 -14.57 -8.51 0.42
N MET A 133 -13.52 -7.74 0.20
CA MET A 133 -13.50 -6.30 0.48
C MET A 133 -14.06 -5.43 -0.65
N LYS A 134 -14.30 -5.96 -1.85
CA LYS A 134 -14.85 -5.18 -2.98
C LYS A 134 -16.21 -4.53 -2.71
N SER A 135 -16.96 -5.03 -1.75
CA SER A 135 -18.23 -4.43 -1.33
C SER A 135 -18.08 -3.14 -0.51
N ILE A 136 -16.91 -2.94 0.09
CA ILE A 136 -16.64 -1.82 1.01
C ILE A 136 -15.47 -0.94 0.57
N LEU A 137 -14.64 -1.40 -0.36
CA LEU A 137 -13.46 -0.71 -0.87
C LEU A 137 -13.43 -0.76 -2.40
N LYS A 138 -13.30 0.39 -3.03
CA LYS A 138 -13.14 0.47 -4.49
C LYS A 138 -11.75 -0.03 -4.90
N PRO A 139 -11.65 -1.03 -5.81
CA PRO A 139 -10.36 -1.49 -6.30
C PRO A 139 -9.72 -0.46 -7.23
N VAL A 140 -8.39 -0.29 -7.12
CA VAL A 140 -7.60 0.67 -7.91
C VAL A 140 -6.26 0.08 -8.35
N LYS A 141 -5.68 0.68 -9.38
CA LYS A 141 -4.30 0.43 -9.84
C LYS A 141 -3.37 1.41 -9.17
N ALA A 142 -2.38 0.90 -8.45
CA ALA A 142 -1.35 1.71 -7.83
C ALA A 142 -0.03 1.66 -8.60
N ILE A 143 0.80 2.66 -8.36
CA ILE A 143 2.23 2.62 -8.64
C ILE A 143 3.00 2.99 -7.37
N THR A 144 4.19 2.45 -7.25
CA THR A 144 5.13 2.77 -6.18
C THR A 144 6.33 3.51 -6.74
N VAL A 145 6.65 4.65 -6.12
CA VAL A 145 7.78 5.51 -6.48
C VAL A 145 8.69 5.75 -5.28
N ASN A 146 9.99 5.89 -5.50
CA ASN A 146 10.94 6.27 -4.44
C ASN A 146 10.98 7.79 -4.21
N THR A 147 10.47 8.57 -5.16
CA THR A 147 10.34 10.02 -5.06
C THR A 147 8.90 10.41 -5.35
N ALA A 148 8.18 10.93 -4.35
CA ALA A 148 6.81 11.41 -4.54
C ALA A 148 6.74 12.44 -5.66
N THR A 149 5.85 12.23 -6.62
CA THR A 149 5.71 13.05 -7.81
C THR A 149 5.31 14.48 -7.46
N GLY A 150 6.09 15.45 -7.93
CA GLY A 150 5.90 16.86 -7.64
C GLY A 150 6.19 17.79 -8.82
N SER A 151 6.42 17.24 -10.01
CA SER A 151 6.59 18.01 -11.24
C SER A 151 5.62 17.54 -12.33
N GLU A 152 5.15 18.47 -13.15
CA GLU A 152 4.23 18.17 -14.24
C GLU A 152 4.86 17.19 -15.25
N THR A 153 6.14 17.36 -15.56
CA THR A 153 6.86 16.47 -16.47
C THR A 153 6.85 15.02 -16.00
N THR A 154 7.17 14.78 -14.72
CA THR A 154 7.16 13.43 -14.15
C THR A 154 5.73 12.86 -14.09
N MET A 155 4.76 13.68 -13.67
CA MET A 155 3.36 13.30 -13.63
C MET A 155 2.86 12.81 -14.99
N VAL A 156 3.12 13.59 -16.05
CA VAL A 156 2.69 13.23 -17.43
C VAL A 156 3.38 11.95 -17.91
N LYS A 157 4.69 11.77 -17.64
CA LYS A 157 5.43 10.55 -17.98
C LYS A 157 4.82 9.32 -17.31
N LEU A 158 4.57 9.37 -16.00
CA LEU A 158 4.00 8.26 -15.23
C LEU A 158 2.57 7.96 -15.67
N LEU A 159 1.74 8.99 -15.85
CA LEU A 159 0.36 8.83 -16.32
C LEU A 159 0.32 8.18 -17.70
N LYS A 160 1.15 8.63 -18.63
CA LYS A 160 1.23 8.05 -19.99
C LYS A 160 1.72 6.60 -19.98
N LYS A 161 2.70 6.28 -19.12
CA LYS A 161 3.34 4.96 -19.08
C LYS A 161 2.48 3.92 -18.39
N PHE A 162 1.94 4.24 -17.21
CA PHE A 162 1.30 3.27 -16.31
C PHE A 162 -0.22 3.44 -16.21
N ASN A 163 -0.75 4.62 -16.56
CA ASN A 163 -2.15 5.00 -16.33
C ASN A 163 -2.65 4.60 -14.94
N PRO A 164 -1.95 5.01 -13.86
CA PRO A 164 -2.30 4.64 -12.50
C PRO A 164 -3.51 5.41 -12.01
N ASP A 165 -4.17 4.88 -10.99
CA ASP A 165 -5.19 5.60 -10.23
C ASP A 165 -4.55 6.39 -9.09
N ILE A 166 -3.59 5.75 -8.39
CA ILE A 166 -2.90 6.34 -7.24
C ILE A 166 -1.39 6.06 -7.25
N GLU A 167 -0.65 6.85 -6.48
CA GLU A 167 0.79 6.64 -6.21
C GLU A 167 1.06 6.50 -4.72
N THR A 168 2.00 5.60 -4.38
CA THR A 168 2.49 5.33 -3.03
C THR A 168 4.01 5.24 -3.00
N MET A 169 4.61 5.06 -1.83
CA MET A 169 6.06 4.86 -1.71
C MET A 169 6.44 3.46 -1.18
N GLU A 170 5.46 2.62 -0.80
CA GLU A 170 5.70 1.32 -0.14
C GLU A 170 4.94 0.16 -0.78
N GLY A 171 3.88 0.43 -1.54
CA GLY A 171 2.88 -0.56 -1.94
C GLY A 171 3.46 -1.74 -2.69
N ALA A 172 4.22 -1.53 -3.77
CA ALA A 172 4.83 -2.61 -4.54
C ALA A 172 5.80 -3.45 -3.69
N THR A 173 6.54 -2.82 -2.77
CA THR A 173 7.44 -3.55 -1.87
C THR A 173 6.67 -4.46 -0.92
N PHE A 174 5.57 -3.96 -0.36
CA PHE A 174 4.70 -4.76 0.50
C PHE A 174 4.10 -5.94 -0.29
N PHE A 175 3.58 -5.71 -1.49
CA PHE A 175 3.04 -6.75 -2.38
C PHE A 175 4.10 -7.81 -2.71
N TYR A 176 5.30 -7.36 -3.10
CA TYR A 176 6.42 -8.24 -3.43
C TYR A 176 6.79 -9.18 -2.26
N ILE A 177 7.00 -8.61 -1.07
CA ILE A 177 7.41 -9.39 0.11
C ILE A 177 6.30 -10.37 0.51
N CYS A 178 5.04 -9.91 0.61
CA CYS A 178 3.94 -10.78 0.99
C CYS A 178 3.74 -11.93 -0.01
N SER A 179 3.82 -11.66 -1.32
CA SER A 179 3.75 -12.69 -2.35
C SER A 179 4.90 -13.70 -2.24
N ARG A 180 6.15 -13.21 -2.12
CA ARG A 180 7.34 -14.08 -1.95
C ARG A 180 7.25 -14.95 -0.70
N GLU A 181 6.69 -14.42 0.37
CA GLU A 181 6.48 -15.15 1.63
C GLU A 181 5.18 -15.98 1.63
N GLN A 182 4.36 -15.89 0.59
CA GLN A 182 3.05 -16.57 0.51
C GLN A 182 2.13 -16.20 1.68
N ILE A 183 2.15 -14.93 2.06
CA ILE A 183 1.28 -14.35 3.09
C ILE A 183 0.08 -13.72 2.39
N PRO A 184 -1.16 -14.10 2.71
CA PRO A 184 -2.35 -13.37 2.26
C PRO A 184 -2.29 -11.91 2.67
N PHE A 185 -2.69 -10.99 1.80
CA PHE A 185 -2.58 -9.58 2.12
C PHE A 185 -3.67 -8.71 1.50
N LEU A 186 -3.86 -7.53 2.11
CA LEU A 186 -4.68 -6.42 1.66
C LEU A 186 -3.88 -5.13 1.71
N ALA A 187 -4.21 -4.17 0.85
CA ALA A 187 -3.72 -2.80 0.98
C ALA A 187 -4.90 -1.82 1.03
N LEU A 188 -4.82 -0.84 1.92
CA LEU A 188 -5.74 0.26 2.06
C LEU A 188 -4.99 1.56 1.85
N ARG A 189 -5.51 2.44 1.00
CA ARG A 189 -4.92 3.76 0.78
C ARG A 189 -5.97 4.84 0.89
N ALA A 190 -5.73 5.80 1.78
CA ALA A 190 -6.54 7.01 1.87
C ALA A 190 -5.91 8.09 1.00
N VAL A 191 -6.68 8.62 0.07
CA VAL A 191 -6.23 9.72 -0.79
C VAL A 191 -6.02 10.97 0.07
N SER A 192 -4.79 11.49 0.09
CA SER A 192 -4.44 12.71 0.82
C SER A 192 -4.41 13.94 -0.07
N ASN A 193 -4.15 13.75 -1.36
CA ASN A 193 -3.98 14.83 -2.33
C ASN A 193 -4.14 14.31 -3.77
N LYS A 194 -4.32 15.25 -4.69
CA LYS A 194 -4.11 15.01 -6.13
C LYS A 194 -2.60 15.03 -6.41
N VAL A 195 -2.14 14.17 -7.32
CA VAL A 195 -0.79 14.24 -7.87
C VAL A 195 -0.75 15.42 -8.84
N GLU A 196 -0.02 16.46 -8.45
CA GLU A 196 0.10 17.73 -9.18
C GLU A 196 1.45 18.38 -8.86
N PRO A 197 1.87 19.46 -9.56
CA PRO A 197 3.00 20.28 -9.14
C PRO A 197 2.86 20.67 -7.67
N ARG A 198 3.89 20.37 -6.87
CA ARG A 198 3.83 20.31 -5.41
C ARG A 198 3.17 21.53 -4.76
N ASN A 199 1.95 21.37 -4.27
CA ASN A 199 1.21 22.37 -3.50
C ASN A 199 0.62 21.75 -2.22
N LYS A 200 1.34 21.87 -1.11
CA LYS A 200 0.91 21.29 0.18
C LYS A 200 -0.40 21.86 0.72
N LYS A 201 -0.87 23.02 0.23
CA LYS A 201 -2.14 23.62 0.65
C LYS A 201 -3.36 22.79 0.23
N ASN A 202 -3.19 21.99 -0.84
CA ASN A 202 -4.23 21.11 -1.37
C ASN A 202 -4.22 19.72 -0.71
N TRP A 203 -3.32 19.48 0.25
CA TRP A 203 -3.23 18.19 0.94
C TRP A 203 -4.16 18.15 2.15
N ASN A 204 -4.95 17.09 2.27
CA ASN A 204 -5.81 16.87 3.43
C ASN A 204 -5.42 15.56 4.15
N ILE A 205 -4.20 15.55 4.69
CA ILE A 205 -3.64 14.39 5.40
C ILE A 205 -4.50 14.01 6.62
N ALA A 206 -5.01 15.02 7.36
CA ALA A 206 -5.80 14.75 8.55
C ALA A 206 -7.10 14.00 8.24
N LEU A 207 -7.83 14.40 7.18
CA LEU A 207 -9.02 13.71 6.72
C LEU A 207 -8.69 12.29 6.22
N ALA A 208 -7.61 12.16 5.42
CA ALA A 208 -7.18 10.87 4.91
C ALA A 208 -6.87 9.89 6.05
N LEU A 209 -6.13 10.32 7.08
CA LEU A 209 -5.80 9.46 8.24
C LEU A 209 -7.03 9.08 9.07
N THR A 210 -7.99 10.01 9.24
CA THR A 210 -9.25 9.73 9.92
C THR A 210 -10.03 8.66 9.18
N ASN A 211 -10.24 8.85 7.87
CA ASN A 211 -11.01 7.92 7.05
C ASN A 211 -10.30 6.56 6.88
N LEU A 212 -8.96 6.55 6.81
CA LEU A 212 -8.17 5.30 6.83
C LEU A 212 -8.45 4.51 8.11
N SER A 213 -8.48 5.20 9.27
CA SER A 213 -8.76 4.60 10.56
C SER A 213 -10.15 3.98 10.63
N GLU A 214 -11.17 4.71 10.18
CA GLU A 214 -12.56 4.23 10.15
C GLU A 214 -12.71 3.03 9.21
N LYS A 215 -12.10 3.12 8.02
CA LYS A 215 -12.17 2.04 7.04
C LYS A 215 -11.41 0.78 7.48
N LEU A 216 -10.29 0.93 8.18
CA LEU A 216 -9.58 -0.21 8.78
C LEU A 216 -10.49 -0.94 9.80
N ILE A 217 -11.22 -0.19 10.63
CA ILE A 217 -12.18 -0.78 11.57
C ILE A 217 -13.25 -1.58 10.83
N GLU A 218 -13.81 -1.04 9.76
CA GLU A 218 -14.83 -1.72 8.94
C GLU A 218 -14.27 -3.02 8.33
N VAL A 219 -13.05 -2.98 7.80
CA VAL A 219 -12.34 -4.16 7.27
C VAL A 219 -12.16 -5.21 8.37
N LEU A 220 -11.68 -4.82 9.56
CA LEU A 220 -11.47 -5.75 10.67
C LEU A 220 -12.77 -6.40 11.15
N LEU A 221 -13.88 -5.66 11.17
CA LEU A 221 -15.22 -6.20 11.48
C LEU A 221 -15.68 -7.22 10.44
N THR A 222 -15.36 -7.01 9.18
CA THR A 222 -15.73 -7.93 8.08
C THR A 222 -14.90 -9.22 8.12
N LEU A 223 -13.73 -9.22 8.79
CA LEU A 223 -12.84 -10.39 8.92
C LEU A 223 -13.19 -11.32 10.07
N GLN A 224 -14.03 -10.90 11.00
CA GLN A 224 -14.54 -11.73 12.11
C GLN A 224 -15.61 -12.73 11.66
#